data_4437f14b4987d047b735d04949230c55
#
_entry.id   4437f14b4987d047b735d04949230c55
#
_cell.length_a   1.000
_cell.length_b   1.000
_cell.length_c   1.000
_cell.angle_alpha   90.00
_cell.angle_beta   90.00
_cell.angle_gamma   90.00
#
_symmetry.space_group_name_H-M   'P 1'
#
loop_
_entity.id
_entity.type
_entity.pdbx_description
1 polymer ?
#
loop_
_entity_poly.entity_id
_entity_poly.type
_entity_poly.pdbx_seq_one_letter_code
_entity_poly.pdbx_strand_id
1 'polypeptide(L)'
;MKKQNTGKLAIRVLIGALTGVMVGITVGEYATYLSFLGKAYVQLLAMCVYPYLIASLLHGLGKLDTKTAKHLVGRSWYIFLFAWFIVLAAMMFFSLVFPRSAVPIEIVANSQSGHMDFLSLIVPENFFGDISKNYVPAVVVFTIFYGVAMQRIPHKATFLEIMEQVKASSLTIWNWVVIIAPVGVFALFASASGSMSIKEIEGMLLYIVVFLSGAALFAFWILPMLISALAPVKYKELMKELNGAFILSLVTTLSVVSLPIIAQAIEKFIKEQSIKDEKMQDIIGTNISLAYPFAQLGNLKVLLFFYFCSFYFQIDYSALESLALPPLTLLSTIGTPSGTVNAVNFLCGVYHMPPTTEDLYVTTTTFTRYGQVALSVMGFAFTALLSTFSFYGKLKLNKRKLFVALGSGLAIALGFTWVLSISVPALFKAPKLPYLNFAMGEGLKKNVVSAVYLTGQTIPPSDYDSTDTSLNDHIRRTASLQVGYNAGIIPFCYFNETGELVGFDVAFMYKLAKDMNVKLQFIPFIWPELENDLIAHKFDLAIGGIYVTSNRLRLLTASKPYFESPLAILARGNIAERLTTRENAIAQTTLSIGMFDSPVLQKLTATMFPDNPKVLVNNYFE
;
A
#
# COMPACT_ATOMS: atom_id res chain seq x y z
N MET A 1 12.75 -29.09 18.45
CA MET A 1 14.12 -28.76 17.95
C MET A 1 14.98 -28.36 19.13
N LYS A 2 16.17 -28.96 19.29
CA LYS A 2 17.07 -28.61 20.40
C LYS A 2 17.48 -27.14 20.28
N LYS A 3 17.43 -26.38 21.39
CA LYS A 3 17.76 -24.94 21.54
C LYS A 3 19.07 -24.50 20.87
N GLN A 4 19.96 -25.43 20.59
CA GLN A 4 21.31 -25.21 20.03
C GLN A 4 21.35 -24.99 18.51
N ASN A 5 20.30 -25.38 17.76
CA ASN A 5 20.28 -25.27 16.29
C ASN A 5 19.62 -23.98 15.76
N THR A 6 18.76 -23.36 16.54
CA THR A 6 18.00 -22.17 16.10
C THR A 6 18.89 -20.96 15.88
N GLY A 7 19.88 -20.74 16.74
CA GLY A 7 20.83 -19.61 16.59
C GLY A 7 21.72 -19.75 15.33
N LYS A 8 22.18 -20.98 15.03
CA LYS A 8 22.97 -21.25 13.83
C LYS A 8 22.17 -21.04 12.55
N LEU A 9 20.88 -21.42 12.57
CA LEU A 9 19.99 -21.20 11.42
C LEU A 9 19.73 -19.71 11.20
N ALA A 10 19.50 -18.93 12.29
CA ALA A 10 19.34 -17.47 12.21
C ALA A 10 20.52 -16.78 11.50
N ILE A 11 21.74 -17.16 11.91
CA ILE A 11 22.95 -16.61 11.30
C ILE A 11 23.05 -16.98 9.82
N ARG A 12 22.73 -18.23 9.45
CA ARG A 12 22.74 -18.65 8.04
C ARG A 12 21.74 -17.88 7.19
N VAL A 13 20.53 -17.63 7.71
CA VAL A 13 19.49 -16.83 7.02
C VAL A 13 19.94 -15.38 6.86
N LEU A 14 20.53 -14.79 7.92
CA LEU A 14 21.08 -13.44 7.84
C LEU A 14 22.21 -13.33 6.80
N ILE A 15 23.11 -14.30 6.78
CA ILE A 15 24.16 -14.39 5.76
C ILE A 15 23.52 -14.53 4.37
N GLY A 16 22.51 -15.38 4.22
CA GLY A 16 21.74 -15.52 2.97
C GLY A 16 21.12 -14.21 2.50
N ALA A 17 20.51 -13.45 3.42
CA ALA A 17 19.95 -12.14 3.09
C ALA A 17 21.03 -11.14 2.64
N LEU A 18 22.11 -10.99 3.41
CA LEU A 18 23.19 -10.07 3.08
C LEU A 18 23.90 -10.42 1.76
N THR A 19 24.23 -11.70 1.57
CA THR A 19 24.84 -12.16 0.31
C THR A 19 23.86 -12.03 -0.85
N GLY A 20 22.56 -12.23 -0.64
CA GLY A 20 21.51 -11.99 -1.63
C GLY A 20 21.48 -10.53 -2.09
N VAL A 21 21.49 -9.57 -1.16
CA VAL A 21 21.56 -8.14 -1.50
C VAL A 21 22.84 -7.82 -2.29
N MET A 22 24.00 -8.32 -1.84
CA MET A 22 25.26 -8.08 -2.54
C MET A 22 25.22 -8.63 -3.97
N VAL A 23 24.75 -9.86 -4.14
CA VAL A 23 24.64 -10.49 -5.47
C VAL A 23 23.62 -9.74 -6.33
N GLY A 24 22.48 -9.32 -5.78
CA GLY A 24 21.48 -8.54 -6.52
C GLY A 24 22.05 -7.23 -7.05
N ILE A 25 22.75 -6.46 -6.20
CA ILE A 25 23.38 -5.19 -6.61
C ILE A 25 24.48 -5.39 -7.64
N THR A 26 25.30 -6.46 -7.53
CA THR A 26 26.45 -6.69 -8.42
C THR A 26 26.06 -7.31 -9.76
N VAL A 27 25.07 -8.21 -9.77
CA VAL A 27 24.64 -8.96 -10.96
C VAL A 27 23.47 -8.25 -11.67
N GLY A 28 22.80 -7.30 -10.98
CA GLY A 28 21.69 -6.52 -11.54
C GLY A 28 20.51 -7.39 -11.96
N GLU A 29 19.93 -7.10 -13.11
CA GLU A 29 18.72 -7.75 -13.61
C GLU A 29 18.82 -9.28 -13.75
N TYR A 30 20.01 -9.82 -14.00
CA TYR A 30 20.19 -11.27 -14.08
C TYR A 30 19.86 -11.97 -12.76
N ALA A 31 19.93 -11.27 -11.63
CA ALA A 31 19.52 -11.81 -10.34
C ALA A 31 18.00 -12.08 -10.28
N THR A 32 17.19 -11.49 -11.17
CA THR A 32 15.73 -11.75 -11.26
C THR A 32 15.42 -13.19 -11.64
N TYR A 33 16.32 -13.91 -12.33
CA TYR A 33 16.16 -15.35 -12.58
C TYR A 33 16.08 -16.16 -11.29
N LEU A 34 16.64 -15.66 -10.18
CA LEU A 34 16.54 -16.30 -8.88
C LEU A 34 15.14 -16.14 -8.24
N SER A 35 14.28 -15.27 -8.79
CA SER A 35 12.91 -15.03 -8.31
C SER A 35 12.10 -16.33 -8.25
N PHE A 36 12.34 -17.27 -9.17
CA PHE A 36 11.69 -18.58 -9.16
C PHE A 36 11.94 -19.34 -7.85
N LEU A 37 13.19 -19.39 -7.37
CA LEU A 37 13.53 -20.05 -6.10
C LEU A 37 12.91 -19.33 -4.90
N GLY A 38 12.93 -18.00 -4.92
CA GLY A 38 12.29 -17.18 -3.88
C GLY A 38 10.78 -17.40 -3.82
N LYS A 39 10.12 -17.36 -4.98
CA LYS A 39 8.67 -17.63 -5.10
C LYS A 39 8.31 -19.05 -4.65
N ALA A 40 9.07 -20.04 -5.10
CA ALA A 40 8.86 -21.44 -4.68
C ALA A 40 8.98 -21.60 -3.15
N TYR A 41 9.97 -20.96 -2.53
CA TYR A 41 10.13 -20.97 -1.07
C TYR A 41 8.90 -20.36 -0.37
N VAL A 42 8.40 -19.21 -0.83
CA VAL A 42 7.21 -18.56 -0.26
C VAL A 42 5.97 -19.43 -0.45
N GLN A 43 5.79 -20.06 -1.61
CA GLN A 43 4.66 -20.95 -1.89
C GLN A 43 4.69 -22.19 -0.99
N LEU A 44 5.88 -22.80 -0.78
CA LEU A 44 6.05 -23.91 0.15
C LEU A 44 5.68 -23.53 1.59
N LEU A 45 6.01 -22.31 2.02
CA LEU A 45 5.58 -21.81 3.32
C LEU A 45 4.07 -21.58 3.38
N ALA A 46 3.47 -21.08 2.31
CA ALA A 46 2.05 -20.75 2.25
C ALA A 46 1.14 -21.99 2.21
N MET A 47 1.59 -23.12 1.64
CA MET A 47 0.75 -24.29 1.41
C MET A 47 0.10 -24.88 2.68
N CYS A 48 0.76 -24.74 3.85
CA CYS A 48 0.25 -25.25 5.12
C CYS A 48 -0.55 -24.23 5.93
N VAL A 49 -0.72 -23.00 5.43
CA VAL A 49 -1.38 -21.94 6.18
C VAL A 49 -2.85 -22.28 6.45
N TYR A 50 -3.62 -22.63 5.41
CA TYR A 50 -5.04 -22.97 5.57
C TYR A 50 -5.26 -24.27 6.38
N PRO A 51 -4.59 -25.39 6.08
CA PRO A 51 -4.72 -26.58 6.91
C PRO A 51 -4.44 -26.33 8.39
N TYR A 52 -3.38 -25.59 8.70
CA TYR A 52 -3.06 -25.24 10.08
C TYR A 52 -4.11 -24.32 10.72
N LEU A 53 -4.54 -23.26 10.03
CA LEU A 53 -5.50 -22.28 10.53
C LEU A 53 -6.83 -22.95 10.85
N ILE A 54 -7.38 -23.70 9.89
CA ILE A 54 -8.65 -24.40 10.01
C ILE A 54 -8.57 -25.42 11.15
N ALA A 55 -7.58 -26.29 11.13
CA ALA A 55 -7.41 -27.32 12.13
C ALA A 55 -7.20 -26.73 13.54
N SER A 56 -6.42 -25.66 13.66
CA SER A 56 -6.15 -24.98 14.94
C SER A 56 -7.38 -24.35 15.54
N LEU A 57 -8.21 -23.68 14.74
CA LEU A 57 -9.45 -23.05 15.20
C LEU A 57 -10.51 -24.10 15.53
N LEU A 58 -10.72 -25.11 14.68
CA LEU A 58 -11.69 -26.18 14.92
C LEU A 58 -11.34 -26.96 16.18
N HIS A 59 -10.09 -27.36 16.33
CA HIS A 59 -9.65 -28.08 17.54
C HIS A 59 -9.77 -27.20 18.78
N GLY A 60 -9.28 -25.95 18.73
CA GLY A 60 -9.29 -25.05 19.87
C GLY A 60 -10.70 -24.70 20.36
N LEU A 61 -11.60 -24.29 19.44
CA LEU A 61 -12.97 -23.92 19.80
C LEU A 61 -13.86 -25.16 20.06
N GLY A 62 -13.70 -26.22 19.27
CA GLY A 62 -14.50 -27.42 19.37
C GLY A 62 -14.25 -28.24 20.64
N LYS A 63 -13.04 -28.15 21.21
CA LYS A 63 -12.66 -28.86 22.44
C LYS A 63 -13.33 -28.30 23.69
N LEU A 64 -13.59 -27.00 23.73
CA LEU A 64 -14.21 -26.35 24.86
C LEU A 64 -15.71 -26.70 25.01
N ASP A 65 -16.18 -26.77 26.23
CA ASP A 65 -17.61 -26.73 26.51
C ASP A 65 -18.17 -25.31 26.33
N THR A 66 -19.44 -25.20 26.00
CA THR A 66 -20.08 -23.92 25.64
C THR A 66 -20.00 -22.86 26.76
N LYS A 67 -20.04 -23.29 28.04
CA LYS A 67 -19.92 -22.36 29.18
C LYS A 67 -18.51 -21.77 29.27
N THR A 68 -17.49 -22.61 29.18
CA THR A 68 -16.07 -22.19 29.19
C THR A 68 -15.74 -21.32 27.96
N ALA A 69 -16.23 -21.68 26.79
CA ALA A 69 -16.05 -20.89 25.56
C ALA A 69 -16.69 -19.50 25.69
N LYS A 70 -17.95 -19.41 26.19
CA LYS A 70 -18.64 -18.14 26.40
C LYS A 70 -17.89 -17.27 27.44
N HIS A 71 -17.42 -17.87 28.53
CA HIS A 71 -16.63 -17.16 29.54
C HIS A 71 -15.30 -16.65 28.98
N LEU A 72 -14.60 -17.46 28.19
CA LEU A 72 -13.34 -17.11 27.56
C LEU A 72 -13.52 -15.94 26.57
N VAL A 73 -14.50 -16.04 25.66
CA VAL A 73 -14.77 -14.96 24.70
C VAL A 73 -15.19 -13.68 25.44
N GLY A 74 -16.09 -13.76 26.41
CA GLY A 74 -16.55 -12.61 27.19
C GLY A 74 -15.42 -11.89 27.96
N ARG A 75 -14.35 -12.63 28.31
CA ARG A 75 -13.19 -12.09 29.04
C ARG A 75 -12.04 -11.69 28.11
N SER A 76 -12.04 -12.07 26.85
CA SER A 76 -10.92 -11.88 25.91
C SER A 76 -11.18 -10.79 24.87
N TRP A 77 -12.42 -10.59 24.42
CA TRP A 77 -12.72 -9.73 23.27
C TRP A 77 -12.20 -8.29 23.39
N TYR A 78 -12.30 -7.69 24.59
CA TYR A 78 -11.83 -6.32 24.82
C TYR A 78 -10.29 -6.20 24.76
N ILE A 79 -9.56 -7.30 25.00
CA ILE A 79 -8.08 -7.34 24.87
C ILE A 79 -7.68 -7.26 23.40
N PHE A 80 -8.41 -7.97 22.53
CA PHE A 80 -8.20 -7.88 21.08
C PHE A 80 -8.55 -6.50 20.56
N LEU A 81 -9.69 -5.93 20.95
CA LEU A 81 -10.07 -4.56 20.58
C LEU A 81 -9.03 -3.53 21.04
N PHE A 82 -8.54 -3.67 22.27
CA PHE A 82 -7.50 -2.79 22.79
C PHE A 82 -6.19 -2.90 22.00
N ALA A 83 -5.77 -4.12 21.67
CA ALA A 83 -4.57 -4.35 20.86
C ALA A 83 -4.69 -3.74 19.46
N TRP A 84 -5.84 -3.90 18.81
CA TRP A 84 -6.13 -3.31 17.50
C TRP A 84 -6.13 -1.78 17.58
N PHE A 85 -6.87 -1.23 18.53
CA PHE A 85 -6.97 0.22 18.70
C PHE A 85 -5.61 0.89 18.87
N ILE A 86 -4.76 0.35 19.77
CA ILE A 86 -3.46 0.97 20.06
C ILE A 86 -2.51 0.90 18.87
N VAL A 87 -2.52 -0.19 18.09
CA VAL A 87 -1.66 -0.32 16.91
C VAL A 87 -2.20 0.49 15.74
N LEU A 88 -3.51 0.52 15.51
CA LEU A 88 -4.11 1.39 14.48
C LEU A 88 -3.83 2.86 14.77
N ALA A 89 -4.06 3.31 16.00
CA ALA A 89 -3.75 4.67 16.42
C ALA A 89 -2.26 5.02 16.22
N ALA A 90 -1.37 4.05 16.48
CA ALA A 90 0.06 4.22 16.24
C ALA A 90 0.38 4.33 14.75
N MET A 91 -0.21 3.50 13.88
CA MET A 91 0.00 3.58 12.43
C MET A 91 -0.51 4.92 11.87
N MET A 92 -1.65 5.42 12.36
CA MET A 92 -2.14 6.75 12.05
C MET A 92 -1.18 7.85 12.56
N PHE A 93 -0.63 7.70 13.76
CA PHE A 93 0.33 8.65 14.29
C PHE A 93 1.63 8.69 13.47
N PHE A 94 2.18 7.53 13.12
CA PHE A 94 3.37 7.45 12.28
C PHE A 94 3.16 7.96 10.86
N SER A 95 1.92 7.95 10.35
CA SER A 95 1.63 8.54 9.04
C SER A 95 1.85 10.05 8.98
N LEU A 96 1.87 10.75 10.12
CA LEU A 96 2.17 12.18 10.19
C LEU A 96 3.60 12.54 9.75
N VAL A 97 4.48 11.54 9.63
CA VAL A 97 5.84 11.72 9.07
C VAL A 97 5.80 11.97 7.56
N PHE A 98 4.77 11.48 6.87
CA PHE A 98 4.65 11.69 5.43
C PHE A 98 4.21 13.13 5.15
N PRO A 99 4.98 13.91 4.35
CA PRO A 99 4.60 15.27 4.01
C PRO A 99 3.25 15.29 3.27
N ARG A 100 2.36 16.21 3.62
CA ARG A 100 1.15 16.43 2.84
C ARG A 100 1.50 17.26 1.62
N SER A 101 1.05 16.84 0.44
CA SER A 101 1.21 17.65 -0.77
C SER A 101 0.25 18.82 -0.75
N ALA A 102 0.73 20.00 -1.17
CA ALA A 102 -0.10 21.20 -1.26
C ALA A 102 -0.87 21.31 -2.59
N VAL A 103 -0.68 20.37 -3.52
CA VAL A 103 -1.29 20.42 -4.85
C VAL A 103 -2.15 19.17 -5.04
N PRO A 104 -3.48 19.29 -5.03
CA PRO A 104 -4.34 18.20 -5.46
C PRO A 104 -4.15 18.02 -6.97
N ILE A 105 -3.52 16.94 -7.37
CA ILE A 105 -3.58 16.46 -8.75
C ILE A 105 -4.90 15.70 -8.84
N GLU A 106 -5.88 16.26 -9.55
CA GLU A 106 -7.11 15.55 -9.89
C GLU A 106 -6.75 14.39 -10.83
N ILE A 107 -6.39 13.24 -10.26
CA ILE A 107 -6.25 12.00 -11.01
C ILE A 107 -7.67 11.52 -11.27
N VAL A 108 -8.15 11.71 -12.50
CA VAL A 108 -9.37 11.05 -12.97
C VAL A 108 -9.03 9.57 -13.12
N ALA A 109 -9.14 8.84 -12.03
CA ALA A 109 -8.92 7.40 -12.00
C ALA A 109 -10.13 6.70 -12.65
N ASN A 110 -10.08 6.52 -13.96
CA ASN A 110 -10.92 5.53 -14.65
C ASN A 110 -10.31 4.13 -14.44
N SER A 111 -10.23 3.68 -13.21
CA SER A 111 -9.88 2.30 -12.93
C SER A 111 -11.14 1.44 -13.06
N GLN A 112 -11.25 0.65 -14.13
CA GLN A 112 -12.02 -0.58 -14.13
C GLN A 112 -11.31 -1.61 -13.22
N SER A 113 -11.11 -1.27 -11.95
CA SER A 113 -10.77 -2.26 -10.93
C SER A 113 -12.06 -3.05 -10.69
N GLY A 114 -12.01 -4.36 -10.95
CA GLY A 114 -13.12 -5.25 -10.66
C GLY A 114 -13.58 -5.00 -9.22
N HIS A 115 -14.84 -4.60 -9.05
CA HIS A 115 -15.43 -4.34 -7.74
C HIS A 115 -15.34 -5.63 -6.90
N MET A 116 -14.31 -5.73 -6.06
CA MET A 116 -14.25 -6.79 -5.06
C MET A 116 -15.27 -6.43 -3.98
N ASP A 117 -16.34 -7.22 -3.87
CA ASP A 117 -17.37 -6.98 -2.89
C ASP A 117 -16.80 -7.21 -1.48
N PHE A 118 -16.84 -6.17 -0.63
CA PHE A 118 -16.41 -6.24 0.77
C PHE A 118 -17.15 -7.33 1.55
N LEU A 119 -18.42 -7.56 1.22
CA LEU A 119 -19.22 -8.57 1.89
C LEU A 119 -18.68 -9.97 1.62
N SER A 120 -18.32 -10.27 0.37
CA SER A 120 -17.74 -11.57 -0.02
C SER A 120 -16.34 -11.81 0.55
N LEU A 121 -15.60 -10.76 0.90
CA LEU A 121 -14.30 -10.88 1.57
C LEU A 121 -14.44 -11.42 3.01
N ILE A 122 -15.54 -11.07 3.71
CA ILE A 122 -15.73 -11.36 5.14
C ILE A 122 -16.78 -12.45 5.38
N VAL A 123 -17.87 -12.40 4.64
CA VAL A 123 -18.98 -13.35 4.80
C VAL A 123 -18.77 -14.53 3.86
N PRO A 124 -18.58 -15.75 4.39
CA PRO A 124 -18.33 -16.93 3.55
C PRO A 124 -19.57 -17.29 2.73
N GLU A 125 -19.46 -17.24 1.43
CA GLU A 125 -20.46 -17.72 0.48
C GLU A 125 -20.24 -19.20 0.15
N ASN A 126 -18.97 -19.55 -0.11
CA ASN A 126 -18.57 -20.91 -0.43
C ASN A 126 -17.17 -21.17 0.14
N PHE A 127 -17.10 -21.98 1.18
CA PHE A 127 -15.85 -22.27 1.88
C PHE A 127 -14.67 -22.68 0.97
N PHE A 128 -14.91 -23.55 0.00
CA PHE A 128 -13.85 -23.96 -0.93
C PHE A 128 -13.52 -22.88 -1.96
N GLY A 129 -14.53 -22.13 -2.38
CA GLY A 129 -14.36 -20.94 -3.23
C GLY A 129 -13.55 -19.85 -2.53
N ASP A 130 -13.82 -19.63 -1.24
CA ASP A 130 -13.11 -18.62 -0.43
C ASP A 130 -11.63 -19.00 -0.21
N ILE A 131 -11.34 -20.30 -0.01
CA ILE A 131 -9.97 -20.79 0.02
C ILE A 131 -9.27 -20.55 -1.33
N SER A 132 -9.93 -20.88 -2.45
CA SER A 132 -9.38 -20.71 -3.80
C SER A 132 -9.09 -19.26 -4.14
N LYS A 133 -9.98 -18.35 -3.75
CA LYS A 133 -9.81 -16.90 -3.92
C LYS A 133 -8.90 -16.27 -2.85
N ASN A 134 -8.41 -17.07 -1.90
CA ASN A 134 -7.58 -16.61 -0.78
C ASN A 134 -8.28 -15.55 0.11
N TYR A 135 -9.61 -15.67 0.28
CA TYR A 135 -10.41 -14.81 1.17
C TYR A 135 -10.29 -15.29 2.63
N VAL A 136 -9.12 -15.02 3.22
CA VAL A 136 -8.77 -15.50 4.57
C VAL A 136 -9.78 -15.08 5.64
N PRO A 137 -10.29 -13.83 5.69
CA PRO A 137 -11.32 -13.44 6.66
C PRO A 137 -12.58 -14.32 6.59
N ALA A 138 -13.11 -14.59 5.39
CA ALA A 138 -14.28 -15.45 5.19
C ALA A 138 -14.03 -16.89 5.70
N VAL A 139 -12.86 -17.46 5.36
CA VAL A 139 -12.45 -18.79 5.86
C VAL A 139 -12.37 -18.83 7.39
N VAL A 140 -11.85 -17.77 8.01
CA VAL A 140 -11.78 -17.67 9.49
C VAL A 140 -13.18 -17.61 10.09
N VAL A 141 -14.07 -16.79 9.55
CA VAL A 141 -15.46 -16.67 10.00
C VAL A 141 -16.18 -18.01 9.89
N PHE A 142 -16.12 -18.69 8.73
CA PHE A 142 -16.68 -20.02 8.57
C PHE A 142 -16.15 -21.00 9.61
N THR A 143 -14.83 -21.03 9.78
CA THR A 143 -14.18 -21.98 10.71
C THR A 143 -14.58 -21.74 12.17
N ILE A 144 -14.77 -20.47 12.56
CA ILE A 144 -15.28 -20.14 13.90
C ILE A 144 -16.71 -20.63 14.09
N PHE A 145 -17.62 -20.33 13.13
CA PHE A 145 -18.99 -20.82 13.20
C PHE A 145 -19.05 -22.36 13.30
N TYR A 146 -18.25 -23.04 12.50
CA TYR A 146 -18.15 -24.50 12.52
C TYR A 146 -17.60 -25.01 13.85
N GLY A 147 -16.52 -24.41 14.38
CA GLY A 147 -15.95 -24.75 15.68
C GLY A 147 -16.92 -24.55 16.85
N VAL A 148 -17.70 -23.46 16.83
CA VAL A 148 -18.76 -23.21 17.83
C VAL A 148 -19.91 -24.23 17.70
N ALA A 149 -20.33 -24.56 16.49
CA ALA A 149 -21.34 -25.60 16.24
C ALA A 149 -20.89 -26.97 16.76
N MET A 150 -19.61 -27.33 16.57
CA MET A 150 -18.99 -28.55 17.07
C MET A 150 -19.07 -28.73 18.59
N GLN A 151 -19.18 -27.65 19.37
CA GLN A 151 -19.33 -27.73 20.84
C GLN A 151 -20.56 -28.52 21.26
N ARG A 152 -21.62 -28.49 20.46
CA ARG A 152 -22.91 -29.15 20.73
C ARG A 152 -23.01 -30.58 20.20
N ILE A 153 -22.03 -31.05 19.43
CA ILE A 153 -22.06 -32.38 18.81
C ILE A 153 -21.53 -33.43 19.80
N PRO A 154 -22.30 -34.48 20.12
CA PRO A 154 -21.78 -35.63 20.84
C PRO A 154 -20.81 -36.39 19.95
N HIS A 155 -19.88 -37.17 20.56
CA HIS A 155 -18.88 -37.99 19.85
C HIS A 155 -17.90 -37.22 18.93
N LYS A 156 -17.60 -35.95 19.23
CA LYS A 156 -16.69 -35.10 18.46
C LYS A 156 -15.20 -35.44 18.68
N ALA A 157 -14.87 -36.30 19.64
CA ALA A 157 -13.47 -36.59 20.05
C ALA A 157 -12.59 -37.01 18.88
N THR A 158 -13.02 -38.00 18.08
CA THR A 158 -12.27 -38.52 16.93
C THR A 158 -12.00 -37.44 15.89
N PHE A 159 -12.98 -36.57 15.59
CA PHE A 159 -12.77 -35.46 14.66
C PHE A 159 -11.76 -34.46 15.20
N LEU A 160 -11.81 -34.14 16.49
CA LEU A 160 -10.85 -33.22 17.11
C LEU A 160 -9.42 -33.79 17.13
N GLU A 161 -9.27 -35.11 17.31
CA GLU A 161 -7.96 -35.79 17.20
C GLU A 161 -7.42 -35.70 15.79
N ILE A 162 -8.26 -35.87 14.75
CA ILE A 162 -7.86 -35.69 13.34
C ILE A 162 -7.39 -34.23 13.13
N MET A 163 -8.12 -33.25 13.64
CA MET A 163 -7.74 -31.83 13.52
C MET A 163 -6.40 -31.56 14.24
N GLU A 164 -6.15 -32.16 15.39
CA GLU A 164 -4.85 -32.04 16.08
C GLU A 164 -3.72 -32.64 15.25
N GLN A 165 -3.94 -33.78 14.61
CA GLN A 165 -2.96 -34.41 13.71
C GLN A 165 -2.68 -33.55 12.49
N VAL A 166 -3.71 -32.95 11.85
CA VAL A 166 -3.56 -32.01 10.72
C VAL A 166 -2.73 -30.79 11.14
N LYS A 167 -3.04 -30.21 12.31
CA LYS A 167 -2.27 -29.09 12.87
C LYS A 167 -0.80 -29.46 13.10
N ALA A 168 -0.54 -30.63 13.74
CA ALA A 168 0.81 -31.12 14.02
C ALA A 168 1.60 -31.41 12.74
N SER A 169 0.94 -32.03 11.74
CA SER A 169 1.54 -32.32 10.43
C SER A 169 1.92 -31.03 9.69
N SER A 170 1.05 -30.03 9.71
CA SER A 170 1.32 -28.72 9.11
C SER A 170 2.54 -28.04 9.74
N LEU A 171 2.67 -28.07 11.07
CA LEU A 171 3.85 -27.57 11.78
C LEU A 171 5.13 -28.35 11.43
N THR A 172 5.01 -29.65 11.22
CA THR A 172 6.15 -30.51 10.84
C THR A 172 6.63 -30.15 9.43
N ILE A 173 5.72 -29.99 8.48
CA ILE A 173 6.06 -29.55 7.11
C ILE A 173 6.73 -28.18 7.14
N TRP A 174 6.21 -27.21 7.90
CA TRP A 174 6.88 -25.91 8.06
C TRP A 174 8.30 -26.05 8.60
N ASN A 175 8.54 -26.94 9.56
CA ASN A 175 9.90 -27.19 10.06
C ASN A 175 10.83 -27.71 8.96
N TRP A 176 10.34 -28.52 8.02
CA TRP A 176 11.14 -28.97 6.87
C TRP A 176 11.47 -27.81 5.92
N VAL A 177 10.46 -26.99 5.60
CA VAL A 177 10.64 -25.83 4.72
C VAL A 177 11.59 -24.80 5.34
N VAL A 178 11.58 -24.63 6.66
CA VAL A 178 12.48 -23.74 7.39
C VAL A 178 13.95 -24.09 7.21
N ILE A 179 14.28 -25.37 6.97
CA ILE A 179 15.67 -25.80 6.74
C ILE A 179 16.26 -25.16 5.48
N ILE A 180 15.44 -24.96 4.46
CA ILE A 180 15.85 -24.33 3.18
C ILE A 180 15.72 -22.80 3.20
N ALA A 181 15.28 -22.19 4.32
CA ALA A 181 15.12 -20.73 4.46
C ALA A 181 16.36 -19.91 4.04
N PRO A 182 17.62 -20.30 4.35
CA PRO A 182 18.79 -19.53 3.91
C PRO A 182 18.86 -19.33 2.40
N VAL A 183 18.52 -20.37 1.62
CA VAL A 183 18.52 -20.35 0.15
C VAL A 183 17.32 -19.55 -0.37
N GLY A 184 16.13 -19.77 0.19
CA GLY A 184 14.92 -19.04 -0.20
C GLY A 184 15.05 -17.54 0.05
N VAL A 185 15.58 -17.16 1.22
CA VAL A 185 15.80 -15.76 1.59
C VAL A 185 16.89 -15.12 0.73
N PHE A 186 18.00 -15.82 0.47
CA PHE A 186 19.02 -15.37 -0.47
C PHE A 186 18.41 -15.04 -1.84
N ALA A 187 17.61 -15.94 -2.39
CA ALA A 187 17.00 -15.76 -3.71
C ALA A 187 16.01 -14.58 -3.74
N LEU A 188 15.21 -14.40 -2.68
CA LEU A 188 14.29 -13.26 -2.55
C LEU A 188 15.03 -11.93 -2.53
N PHE A 189 16.07 -11.82 -1.70
CA PHE A 189 16.84 -10.58 -1.59
C PHE A 189 17.68 -10.30 -2.84
N ALA A 190 18.27 -11.32 -3.46
CA ALA A 190 19.01 -11.17 -4.71
C ALA A 190 18.11 -10.68 -5.85
N SER A 191 16.94 -11.31 -6.00
CA SER A 191 15.97 -10.89 -7.02
C SER A 191 15.43 -9.48 -6.77
N ALA A 192 15.06 -9.14 -5.54
CA ALA A 192 14.54 -7.82 -5.19
C ALA A 192 15.59 -6.72 -5.40
N SER A 193 16.82 -6.93 -4.93
CA SER A 193 17.90 -5.94 -5.07
C SER A 193 18.40 -5.80 -6.51
N GLY A 194 18.28 -6.84 -7.34
CA GLY A 194 18.68 -6.81 -8.74
C GLY A 194 17.65 -6.18 -9.67
N SER A 195 16.38 -6.19 -9.29
CA SER A 195 15.29 -5.63 -10.09
C SER A 195 14.96 -4.17 -9.81
N MET A 196 15.46 -3.63 -8.69
CA MET A 196 15.13 -2.27 -8.23
C MET A 196 16.23 -1.29 -8.59
N SER A 197 15.85 -0.14 -9.13
CA SER A 197 16.75 0.99 -9.23
C SER A 197 16.97 1.62 -7.84
N ILE A 198 18.16 2.22 -7.61
CA ILE A 198 18.45 2.93 -6.35
C ILE A 198 17.40 4.01 -6.07
N LYS A 199 16.91 4.70 -7.11
CA LYS A 199 15.87 5.75 -6.98
C LYS A 199 14.52 5.20 -6.52
N GLU A 200 14.13 4.00 -6.96
CA GLU A 200 12.90 3.33 -6.50
C GLU A 200 13.01 2.95 -5.02
N ILE A 201 14.16 2.43 -4.60
CA ILE A 201 14.44 2.13 -3.19
C ILE A 201 14.38 3.41 -2.35
N GLU A 202 14.98 4.50 -2.81
CA GLU A 202 14.93 5.79 -2.12
C GLU A 202 13.48 6.25 -1.88
N GLY A 203 12.62 6.17 -2.90
CA GLY A 203 11.19 6.54 -2.77
C GLY A 203 10.45 5.73 -1.70
N MET A 204 10.77 4.44 -1.55
CA MET A 204 10.12 3.54 -0.58
C MET A 204 10.79 3.52 0.79
N LEU A 205 12.04 3.99 0.89
CA LEU A 205 12.86 3.90 2.11
C LEU A 205 12.16 4.57 3.30
N LEU A 206 11.48 5.68 3.07
CA LEU A 206 10.72 6.38 4.11
C LEU A 206 9.68 5.48 4.75
N TYR A 207 8.83 4.82 3.95
CA TYR A 207 7.82 3.89 4.46
C TYR A 207 8.45 2.71 5.21
N ILE A 208 9.52 2.12 4.64
CA ILE A 208 10.22 0.97 5.23
C ILE A 208 10.79 1.35 6.61
N VAL A 209 11.48 2.49 6.71
CA VAL A 209 12.10 2.96 7.96
C VAL A 209 11.04 3.30 9.01
N VAL A 210 9.98 4.02 8.63
CA VAL A 210 8.89 4.39 9.56
C VAL A 210 8.20 3.14 10.08
N PHE A 211 7.87 2.19 9.20
CA PHE A 211 7.21 0.97 9.63
C PHE A 211 8.11 0.09 10.50
N LEU A 212 9.36 -0.17 10.09
CA LEU A 212 10.28 -1.04 10.86
C LEU A 212 10.56 -0.47 12.24
N SER A 213 10.76 0.83 12.35
CA SER A 213 11.01 1.50 13.64
C SER A 213 9.78 1.48 14.53
N GLY A 214 8.59 1.75 13.97
CA GLY A 214 7.33 1.63 14.69
C GLY A 214 7.05 0.19 15.15
N ALA A 215 7.25 -0.78 14.26
CA ALA A 215 7.10 -2.20 14.60
C ALA A 215 8.06 -2.64 15.71
N ALA A 216 9.32 -2.19 15.66
CA ALA A 216 10.31 -2.47 16.71
C ALA A 216 9.92 -1.83 18.05
N LEU A 217 9.48 -0.57 18.05
CA LEU A 217 9.01 0.12 19.24
C LEU A 217 7.83 -0.61 19.88
N PHE A 218 6.86 -1.06 19.09
CA PHE A 218 5.71 -1.78 19.63
C PHE A 218 6.05 -3.21 20.05
N ALA A 219 6.81 -3.95 19.26
CA ALA A 219 7.14 -5.35 19.55
C ALA A 219 8.09 -5.51 20.74
N PHE A 220 9.04 -4.57 20.93
CA PHE A 220 10.07 -4.71 21.94
C PHE A 220 9.94 -3.76 23.13
N TRP A 221 9.08 -2.75 23.05
CA TRP A 221 8.93 -1.77 24.15
C TRP A 221 7.47 -1.64 24.61
N ILE A 222 6.56 -1.11 23.78
CA ILE A 222 5.21 -0.73 24.23
C ILE A 222 4.40 -1.94 24.68
N LEU A 223 4.20 -2.94 23.82
CA LEU A 223 3.37 -4.10 24.14
C LEU A 223 3.93 -4.94 25.30
N PRO A 224 5.25 -5.24 25.40
CA PRO A 224 5.79 -5.95 26.55
C PRO A 224 5.65 -5.17 27.87
N MET A 225 5.83 -3.84 27.84
CA MET A 225 5.62 -2.99 29.01
C MET A 225 4.15 -2.94 29.44
N LEU A 226 3.21 -2.92 28.48
CA LEU A 226 1.78 -3.02 28.74
C LEU A 226 1.42 -4.38 29.37
N ILE A 227 1.98 -5.49 28.89
CA ILE A 227 1.82 -6.80 29.55
C ILE A 227 2.28 -6.72 31.00
N SER A 228 3.44 -6.14 31.25
CA SER A 228 3.98 -6.00 32.62
C SER A 228 3.18 -5.03 33.51
N ALA A 229 2.40 -4.13 32.92
CA ALA A 229 1.50 -3.22 33.61
C ALA A 229 0.14 -3.85 33.93
N LEU A 230 -0.32 -4.80 33.11
CA LEU A 230 -1.66 -5.42 33.18
C LEU A 230 -1.65 -6.82 33.79
N ALA A 231 -0.50 -7.52 33.78
CA ALA A 231 -0.32 -8.86 34.34
C ALA A 231 0.87 -8.93 35.30
N PRO A 232 0.89 -9.87 36.23
CA PRO A 232 2.00 -10.04 37.19
C PRO A 232 3.22 -10.72 36.53
N VAL A 233 3.67 -10.17 35.40
CA VAL A 233 4.83 -10.64 34.65
C VAL A 233 5.83 -9.52 34.51
N LYS A 234 7.12 -9.79 34.76
CA LYS A 234 8.17 -8.79 34.63
C LYS A 234 8.65 -8.71 33.19
N TYR A 235 8.91 -7.49 32.70
CA TYR A 235 9.39 -7.24 31.31
C TYR A 235 10.59 -8.13 30.93
N LYS A 236 11.63 -8.19 31.77
CA LYS A 236 12.85 -8.97 31.51
C LYS A 236 12.58 -10.47 31.39
N GLU A 237 11.69 -11.00 32.23
CA GLU A 237 11.29 -12.41 32.20
C GLU A 237 10.47 -12.73 30.96
N LEU A 238 9.51 -11.87 30.60
CA LEU A 238 8.72 -11.98 29.38
C LEU A 238 9.61 -12.03 28.14
N MET A 239 10.50 -11.06 27.98
CA MET A 239 11.38 -11.00 26.82
C MET A 239 12.36 -12.18 26.76
N LYS A 240 12.82 -12.70 27.91
CA LYS A 240 13.65 -13.90 27.97
C LYS A 240 12.92 -15.15 27.46
N GLU A 241 11.67 -15.35 27.89
CA GLU A 241 10.88 -16.51 27.47
C GLU A 241 10.45 -16.40 26.00
N LEU A 242 10.17 -15.20 25.49
CA LEU A 242 9.78 -14.95 24.11
C LEU A 242 10.96 -14.86 23.13
N ASN A 243 12.21 -14.77 23.60
CA ASN A 243 13.37 -14.60 22.72
C ASN A 243 13.47 -15.71 21.66
N GLY A 244 13.22 -16.97 22.04
CA GLY A 244 13.18 -18.09 21.09
C GLY A 244 12.09 -17.96 20.03
N ALA A 245 10.92 -17.42 20.42
CA ALA A 245 9.80 -17.16 19.51
C ALA A 245 10.17 -16.10 18.47
N PHE A 246 10.78 -14.97 18.90
CA PHE A 246 11.25 -13.93 17.99
C PHE A 246 12.32 -14.44 17.02
N ILE A 247 13.38 -15.07 17.53
CA ILE A 247 14.47 -15.57 16.70
C ILE A 247 13.92 -16.53 15.66
N LEU A 248 13.13 -17.52 16.06
CA LEU A 248 12.58 -18.52 15.15
C LEU A 248 11.68 -17.87 14.07
N SER A 249 10.80 -16.97 14.48
CA SER A 249 9.86 -16.34 13.55
C SER A 249 10.54 -15.36 12.60
N LEU A 250 11.52 -14.59 13.04
CA LEU A 250 12.28 -13.68 12.19
C LEU A 250 13.11 -14.46 11.15
N VAL A 251 13.74 -15.55 11.57
CA VAL A 251 14.52 -16.41 10.67
C VAL A 251 13.65 -17.06 9.58
N THR A 252 12.47 -17.53 9.98
CA THR A 252 11.55 -18.21 9.07
C THR A 252 10.65 -17.27 8.30
N THR A 253 10.63 -15.99 8.69
CA THR A 253 9.65 -14.98 8.22
C THR A 253 8.18 -15.39 8.45
N LEU A 254 7.93 -16.27 9.42
CA LEU A 254 6.62 -16.79 9.77
C LEU A 254 6.31 -16.62 11.24
N SER A 255 5.29 -15.83 11.55
CA SER A 255 4.84 -15.61 12.94
C SER A 255 4.24 -16.84 13.58
N VAL A 256 3.62 -17.75 12.81
CA VAL A 256 2.94 -18.94 13.31
C VAL A 256 3.86 -19.93 14.06
N VAL A 257 5.12 -20.01 13.68
CA VAL A 257 6.09 -20.92 14.32
C VAL A 257 6.42 -20.53 15.77
N SER A 258 6.06 -19.30 16.19
CA SER A 258 6.22 -18.84 17.58
C SER A 258 5.15 -19.39 18.52
N LEU A 259 3.99 -19.80 18.02
CA LEU A 259 2.83 -20.13 18.84
C LEU A 259 3.10 -21.21 19.90
N PRO A 260 3.80 -22.32 19.62
CA PRO A 260 4.13 -23.31 20.63
C PRO A 260 5.04 -22.76 21.74
N ILE A 261 5.97 -21.85 21.40
CA ILE A 261 6.89 -21.24 22.36
C ILE A 261 6.11 -20.23 23.26
N ILE A 262 5.20 -19.47 22.66
CA ILE A 262 4.32 -18.56 23.38
C ILE A 262 3.41 -19.36 24.34
N ALA A 263 2.86 -20.50 23.91
CA ALA A 263 2.05 -21.37 24.76
C ALA A 263 2.83 -21.82 26.01
N GLN A 264 4.07 -22.29 25.83
CA GLN A 264 4.94 -22.71 26.92
C GLN A 264 5.27 -21.56 27.88
N ALA A 265 5.51 -20.36 27.35
CA ALA A 265 5.74 -19.17 28.16
C ALA A 265 4.52 -18.80 29.00
N ILE A 266 3.32 -18.84 28.40
CA ILE A 266 2.06 -18.58 29.12
C ILE A 266 1.83 -19.62 30.21
N GLU A 267 1.99 -20.90 29.90
CA GLU A 267 1.85 -21.99 30.87
C GLU A 267 2.77 -21.79 32.07
N LYS A 268 4.04 -21.42 31.83
CA LYS A 268 5.00 -21.12 32.87
C LYS A 268 4.50 -19.98 33.78
N PHE A 269 4.13 -18.84 33.20
CA PHE A 269 3.67 -17.68 33.97
C PHE A 269 2.39 -17.94 34.75
N ILE A 270 1.47 -18.75 34.24
CA ILE A 270 0.25 -19.13 34.97
C ILE A 270 0.56 -20.06 36.16
N LYS A 271 1.47 -21.03 35.96
CA LYS A 271 1.95 -21.93 37.07
C LYS A 271 2.63 -21.17 38.17
N GLU A 272 3.40 -20.12 37.87
CA GLU A 272 4.02 -19.23 38.85
C GLU A 272 3.00 -18.50 39.75
N GLN A 273 1.75 -18.34 39.30
CA GLN A 273 0.64 -17.80 40.08
C GLN A 273 -0.10 -18.85 40.90
N SER A 274 0.46 -20.05 41.04
CA SER A 274 -0.12 -21.16 41.82
C SER A 274 -1.51 -21.61 41.33
N ILE A 275 -1.83 -21.36 40.04
CA ILE A 275 -3.07 -21.81 39.41
C ILE A 275 -2.87 -23.27 39.02
N LYS A 276 -3.71 -24.16 39.57
CA LYS A 276 -3.80 -25.58 39.20
C LYS A 276 -5.18 -25.79 38.57
N ASP A 277 -5.22 -25.98 37.25
CA ASP A 277 -6.43 -26.26 36.50
C ASP A 277 -6.12 -27.33 35.46
N GLU A 278 -6.87 -28.41 35.47
CA GLU A 278 -6.73 -29.51 34.49
C GLU A 278 -6.98 -29.05 33.06
N LYS A 279 -7.83 -28.04 32.87
CA LYS A 279 -8.16 -27.46 31.57
C LYS A 279 -7.19 -26.35 31.10
N MET A 280 -6.13 -26.09 31.86
CA MET A 280 -5.21 -24.98 31.57
C MET A 280 -4.63 -25.03 30.15
N GLN A 281 -4.20 -26.20 29.69
CA GLN A 281 -3.63 -26.36 28.35
C GLN A 281 -4.66 -26.12 27.26
N ASP A 282 -5.93 -26.52 27.47
CA ASP A 282 -7.01 -26.32 26.55
C ASP A 282 -7.36 -24.81 26.42
N ILE A 283 -7.39 -24.08 27.54
CA ILE A 283 -7.64 -22.65 27.58
C ILE A 283 -6.51 -21.88 26.89
N ILE A 284 -5.24 -22.21 27.18
CA ILE A 284 -4.08 -21.60 26.52
C ILE A 284 -4.12 -21.91 25.01
N GLY A 285 -4.34 -23.17 24.63
CA GLY A 285 -4.40 -23.61 23.24
C GLY A 285 -5.49 -22.86 22.47
N THR A 286 -6.67 -22.67 23.06
CA THR A 286 -7.78 -21.93 22.43
C THR A 286 -7.45 -20.45 22.30
N ASN A 287 -6.89 -19.80 23.33
CA ASN A 287 -6.48 -18.40 23.24
C ASN A 287 -5.42 -18.17 22.14
N ILE A 288 -4.49 -19.11 21.99
CA ILE A 288 -3.47 -19.06 20.93
C ILE A 288 -4.10 -19.29 19.56
N SER A 289 -5.06 -20.23 19.43
CA SER A 289 -5.77 -20.46 18.18
C SER A 289 -6.58 -19.25 17.74
N LEU A 290 -7.19 -18.53 18.67
CA LEU A 290 -7.85 -17.25 18.41
C LEU A 290 -6.87 -16.12 18.12
N ALA A 291 -5.74 -16.07 18.87
CA ALA A 291 -4.74 -15.03 18.64
C ALA A 291 -4.15 -15.10 17.22
N TYR A 292 -3.98 -16.28 16.65
CA TYR A 292 -3.36 -16.42 15.33
C TYR A 292 -4.04 -15.62 14.22
N PRO A 293 -5.35 -15.73 13.94
CA PRO A 293 -6.00 -14.91 12.93
C PRO A 293 -6.26 -13.46 13.37
N PHE A 294 -6.56 -13.22 14.65
CA PHE A 294 -7.04 -11.91 15.12
C PHE A 294 -5.93 -10.98 15.65
N ALA A 295 -4.83 -11.51 16.14
CA ALA A 295 -3.73 -10.70 16.68
C ALA A 295 -2.51 -10.61 15.77
N GLN A 296 -2.68 -10.76 14.47
CA GLN A 296 -1.67 -10.48 13.46
C GLN A 296 -1.43 -8.96 13.34
N LEU A 297 -1.00 -8.33 14.44
CA LEU A 297 -0.89 -6.87 14.51
C LEU A 297 0.07 -6.29 13.46
N GLY A 298 1.04 -7.07 13.00
CA GLY A 298 1.94 -6.69 11.93
C GLY A 298 1.25 -6.51 10.57
N ASN A 299 0.07 -7.12 10.35
CA ASN A 299 -0.70 -6.94 9.13
C ASN A 299 -1.23 -5.51 9.00
N LEU A 300 -1.41 -4.80 10.13
CA LEU A 300 -1.85 -3.41 10.16
C LEU A 300 -0.84 -2.43 9.50
N LYS A 301 0.34 -2.92 9.07
CA LYS A 301 1.25 -2.17 8.20
C LYS A 301 0.57 -1.67 6.93
N VAL A 302 -0.49 -2.34 6.47
CA VAL A 302 -1.28 -1.95 5.30
C VAL A 302 -1.88 -0.57 5.49
N LEU A 303 -2.34 -0.23 6.70
CA LEU A 303 -2.85 1.12 7.00
C LEU A 303 -1.77 2.20 6.76
N LEU A 304 -0.58 1.98 7.32
CA LEU A 304 0.54 2.90 7.13
C LEU A 304 0.97 2.98 5.65
N PHE A 305 0.90 1.86 4.93
CA PHE A 305 1.19 1.79 3.51
C PHE A 305 0.22 2.65 2.68
N PHE A 306 -1.07 2.62 2.98
CA PHE A 306 -2.05 3.46 2.26
C PHE A 306 -1.86 4.95 2.54
N TYR A 307 -1.51 5.35 3.76
CA TYR A 307 -1.11 6.73 4.04
C TYR A 307 0.19 7.12 3.31
N PHE A 308 1.13 6.19 3.18
CA PHE A 308 2.32 6.39 2.36
C PHE A 308 1.96 6.52 0.87
N CYS A 309 1.04 5.71 0.35
CA CYS A 309 0.59 5.80 -1.05
C CYS A 309 -0.13 7.12 -1.33
N SER A 310 -0.94 7.64 -0.40
CA SER A 310 -1.51 9.00 -0.50
C SER A 310 -0.40 10.04 -0.73
N PHE A 311 0.67 9.99 0.04
CA PHE A 311 1.84 10.86 -0.16
C PHE A 311 2.57 10.56 -1.48
N TYR A 312 2.84 9.29 -1.78
CA TYR A 312 3.67 8.87 -2.92
C TYR A 312 3.00 9.17 -4.26
N PHE A 313 1.70 8.94 -4.37
CA PHE A 313 0.90 9.20 -5.58
C PHE A 313 0.23 10.56 -5.58
N GLN A 314 0.41 11.38 -4.52
CA GLN A 314 -0.21 12.69 -4.38
C GLN A 314 -1.76 12.65 -4.40
N ILE A 315 -2.35 11.59 -3.84
CA ILE A 315 -3.80 11.38 -3.76
C ILE A 315 -4.27 11.77 -2.36
N ASP A 316 -5.11 12.80 -2.25
CA ASP A 316 -5.68 13.21 -0.97
C ASP A 316 -6.97 12.43 -0.68
N TYR A 317 -7.01 11.82 0.50
CA TYR A 317 -8.24 11.20 0.99
C TYR A 317 -9.17 12.26 1.58
N SER A 318 -10.45 12.18 1.23
CA SER A 318 -11.49 12.93 1.92
C SER A 318 -11.55 12.60 3.42
N ALA A 319 -12.20 13.44 4.21
CA ALA A 319 -12.34 13.18 5.65
C ALA A 319 -13.07 11.86 5.94
N LEU A 320 -14.06 11.50 5.12
CA LEU A 320 -14.80 10.24 5.25
C LEU A 320 -13.92 9.02 4.91
N GLU A 321 -13.16 9.08 3.82
CA GLU A 321 -12.23 8.04 3.40
C GLU A 321 -11.12 7.83 4.44
N SER A 322 -10.55 8.92 4.97
CA SER A 322 -9.54 8.85 6.03
C SER A 322 -10.07 8.20 7.31
N LEU A 323 -11.34 8.42 7.66
CA LEU A 323 -12.00 7.79 8.81
C LEU A 323 -12.37 6.32 8.55
N ALA A 324 -12.71 5.98 7.32
CA ALA A 324 -13.08 4.61 6.93
C ALA A 324 -11.85 3.69 6.75
N LEU A 325 -10.68 4.23 6.42
CA LEU A 325 -9.48 3.43 6.13
C LEU A 325 -9.02 2.52 7.28
N PRO A 326 -8.94 2.96 8.57
CA PRO A 326 -8.53 2.08 9.66
C PRO A 326 -9.45 0.87 9.86
N PRO A 327 -10.80 0.99 9.98
CA PRO A 327 -11.66 -0.16 10.15
C PRO A 327 -11.68 -1.08 8.91
N LEU A 328 -11.64 -0.54 7.70
CA LEU A 328 -11.55 -1.34 6.47
C LEU A 328 -10.24 -2.13 6.41
N THR A 329 -9.11 -1.49 6.76
CA THR A 329 -7.81 -2.17 6.86
C THR A 329 -7.85 -3.29 7.89
N LEU A 330 -8.40 -3.03 9.09
CA LEU A 330 -8.49 -4.05 10.12
C LEU A 330 -9.25 -5.27 9.63
N LEU A 331 -10.46 -5.07 9.09
CA LEU A 331 -11.32 -6.16 8.67
C LEU A 331 -10.74 -6.94 7.47
N SER A 332 -10.16 -6.26 6.49
CA SER A 332 -9.56 -6.91 5.32
C SER A 332 -8.26 -7.66 5.62
N THR A 333 -7.54 -7.28 6.69
CA THR A 333 -6.24 -7.90 7.05
C THR A 333 -6.33 -8.98 8.11
N ILE A 334 -7.53 -9.32 8.62
CA ILE A 334 -7.73 -10.46 9.53
C ILE A 334 -7.26 -11.74 8.85
N GLY A 335 -6.51 -12.56 9.59
CA GLY A 335 -6.06 -13.88 9.13
C GLY A 335 -4.55 -14.00 9.04
N THR A 336 -4.03 -14.40 7.89
CA THR A 336 -2.60 -14.72 7.74
C THR A 336 -1.81 -13.58 7.08
N PRO A 337 -0.47 -13.53 7.26
CA PRO A 337 0.35 -12.53 6.58
C PRO A 337 0.27 -12.59 5.05
N SER A 338 -0.05 -13.73 4.46
CA SER A 338 -0.25 -13.88 3.01
C SER A 338 -1.54 -13.22 2.51
N GLY A 339 -2.53 -13.05 3.38
CA GLY A 339 -3.79 -12.38 3.03
C GLY A 339 -3.67 -10.86 2.86
N THR A 340 -2.55 -10.25 3.23
CA THR A 340 -2.39 -8.80 3.14
C THR A 340 -2.34 -8.27 1.71
N VAL A 341 -1.91 -9.08 0.73
CA VAL A 341 -1.95 -8.69 -0.70
C VAL A 341 -3.39 -8.54 -1.17
N ASN A 342 -4.28 -9.50 -0.83
CA ASN A 342 -5.69 -9.39 -1.16
C ASN A 342 -6.37 -8.20 -0.46
N ALA A 343 -5.96 -7.90 0.78
CA ALA A 343 -6.43 -6.71 1.49
C ALA A 343 -5.99 -5.42 0.77
N VAL A 344 -4.76 -5.37 0.24
CA VAL A 344 -4.28 -4.24 -0.57
C VAL A 344 -5.08 -4.12 -1.85
N ASN A 345 -5.31 -5.22 -2.59
CA ASN A 345 -6.11 -5.20 -3.82
C ASN A 345 -7.54 -4.71 -3.56
N PHE A 346 -8.17 -5.20 -2.49
CA PHE A 346 -9.48 -4.71 -2.08
C PHE A 346 -9.46 -3.19 -1.80
N LEU A 347 -8.50 -2.72 -0.99
CA LEU A 347 -8.39 -1.31 -0.65
C LEU A 347 -8.01 -0.45 -1.87
N CYS A 348 -7.20 -0.95 -2.80
CA CYS A 348 -6.91 -0.26 -4.06
C CYS A 348 -8.19 0.00 -4.88
N GLY A 349 -9.10 -0.98 -4.93
CA GLY A 349 -10.40 -0.81 -5.56
C GLY A 349 -11.28 0.22 -4.86
N VAL A 350 -11.31 0.24 -3.52
CA VAL A 350 -12.12 1.19 -2.74
C VAL A 350 -11.59 2.62 -2.82
N TYR A 351 -10.27 2.79 -2.79
CA TYR A 351 -9.59 4.09 -2.77
C TYR A 351 -9.12 4.55 -4.16
N HIS A 352 -9.53 3.84 -5.21
CA HIS A 352 -9.17 4.15 -6.61
C HIS A 352 -7.67 4.36 -6.83
N MET A 353 -6.86 3.50 -6.17
CA MET A 353 -5.40 3.60 -6.26
C MET A 353 -4.88 3.10 -7.60
N PRO A 354 -3.76 3.65 -8.08
CA PRO A 354 -3.12 3.19 -9.31
C PRO A 354 -2.80 1.68 -9.27
N PRO A 355 -2.89 0.96 -10.41
CA PRO A 355 -2.58 -0.48 -10.48
C PRO A 355 -1.18 -0.85 -9.98
N THR A 356 -0.22 0.08 -10.09
CA THR A 356 1.16 -0.07 -9.59
C THR A 356 1.27 -0.16 -8.07
N THR A 357 0.21 0.17 -7.33
CA THR A 357 0.19 0.15 -5.85
C THR A 357 0.40 -1.26 -5.31
N GLU A 358 -0.16 -2.28 -5.97
CA GLU A 358 0.04 -3.68 -5.56
C GLU A 358 1.50 -4.10 -5.72
N ASP A 359 2.12 -3.80 -6.86
CA ASP A 359 3.53 -4.10 -7.12
C ASP A 359 4.44 -3.39 -6.10
N LEU A 360 4.13 -2.13 -5.80
CA LEU A 360 4.83 -1.33 -4.79
C LEU A 360 4.72 -1.99 -3.40
N TYR A 361 3.54 -2.48 -3.03
CA TYR A 361 3.33 -3.20 -1.77
C TYR A 361 4.13 -4.49 -1.71
N VAL A 362 4.06 -5.33 -2.75
CA VAL A 362 4.78 -6.61 -2.82
C VAL A 362 6.28 -6.37 -2.70
N THR A 363 6.79 -5.38 -3.40
CA THR A 363 8.20 -4.99 -3.37
C THR A 363 8.65 -4.57 -1.97
N THR A 364 7.91 -3.66 -1.32
CA THR A 364 8.22 -3.22 0.05
C THR A 364 8.10 -4.33 1.09
N THR A 365 7.26 -5.35 0.82
CA THR A 365 7.05 -6.48 1.73
C THR A 365 8.31 -7.28 1.96
N THR A 366 9.22 -7.36 1.00
CA THR A 366 10.53 -8.03 1.18
C THR A 366 11.28 -7.49 2.39
N PHE A 367 11.26 -6.18 2.61
CA PHE A 367 11.92 -5.52 3.74
C PHE A 367 11.03 -5.44 4.98
N THR A 368 9.75 -5.10 4.80
CA THR A 368 8.83 -4.86 5.93
C THR A 368 8.34 -6.15 6.59
N ARG A 369 8.56 -7.32 5.97
CA ARG A 369 8.15 -8.63 6.51
C ARG A 369 8.71 -8.90 7.91
N TYR A 370 9.93 -8.50 8.18
CA TYR A 370 10.57 -8.70 9.49
C TYR A 370 9.87 -7.92 10.61
N GLY A 371 9.54 -6.64 10.37
CA GLY A 371 8.74 -5.85 11.31
C GLY A 371 7.32 -6.41 11.47
N GLN A 372 6.69 -6.82 10.36
CA GLN A 372 5.39 -7.48 10.37
C GLN A 372 5.38 -8.72 11.27
N VAL A 373 6.37 -9.59 11.11
CA VAL A 373 6.50 -10.82 11.89
C VAL A 373 6.78 -10.52 13.36
N ALA A 374 7.72 -9.62 13.67
CA ALA A 374 8.03 -9.24 15.04
C ALA A 374 6.80 -8.70 15.79
N LEU A 375 6.08 -7.78 15.17
CA LEU A 375 4.87 -7.18 15.74
C LEU A 375 3.75 -8.21 15.91
N SER A 376 3.60 -9.16 14.98
CA SER A 376 2.61 -10.25 15.09
C SER A 376 2.95 -11.24 16.21
N VAL A 377 4.22 -11.63 16.37
CA VAL A 377 4.67 -12.50 17.49
C VAL A 377 4.34 -11.86 18.84
N MET A 378 4.63 -10.57 18.99
CA MET A 378 4.27 -9.86 20.23
C MET A 378 2.76 -9.70 20.36
N GLY A 379 2.03 -9.49 19.26
CA GLY A 379 0.56 -9.45 19.25
C GLY A 379 -0.05 -10.75 19.77
N PHE A 380 0.44 -11.91 19.33
CA PHE A 380 0.02 -13.21 19.87
C PHE A 380 0.33 -13.36 21.35
N ALA A 381 1.54 -13.01 21.76
CA ALA A 381 1.92 -13.06 23.17
C ALA A 381 1.05 -12.13 24.02
N PHE A 382 0.83 -10.90 23.58
CA PHE A 382 0.01 -9.90 24.24
C PHE A 382 -1.43 -10.39 24.42
N THR A 383 -2.09 -10.78 23.35
CA THR A 383 -3.49 -11.17 23.40
C THR A 383 -3.70 -12.50 24.10
N ALA A 384 -2.93 -13.54 23.79
CA ALA A 384 -3.12 -14.86 24.38
C ALA A 384 -2.76 -14.86 25.89
N LEU A 385 -1.68 -14.18 26.29
CA LEU A 385 -1.28 -14.10 27.69
C LEU A 385 -2.30 -13.31 28.51
N LEU A 386 -2.65 -12.10 28.09
CA LEU A 386 -3.63 -11.28 28.82
C LEU A 386 -5.02 -11.91 28.84
N SER A 387 -5.46 -12.56 27.75
CA SER A 387 -6.72 -13.31 27.71
C SER A 387 -6.72 -14.47 28.70
N THR A 388 -5.61 -15.19 28.83
CA THR A 388 -5.48 -16.28 29.79
C THR A 388 -5.49 -15.75 31.22
N PHE A 389 -4.76 -14.66 31.52
CA PHE A 389 -4.80 -14.01 32.83
C PHE A 389 -6.18 -13.41 33.15
N SER A 390 -6.88 -12.87 32.15
CA SER A 390 -8.24 -12.37 32.29
C SER A 390 -9.24 -13.48 32.63
N PHE A 391 -9.11 -14.64 31.95
CA PHE A 391 -9.94 -15.81 32.21
C PHE A 391 -9.85 -16.25 33.67
N TYR A 392 -8.64 -16.29 34.25
CA TYR A 392 -8.40 -16.64 35.65
C TYR A 392 -8.62 -15.47 36.65
N GLY A 393 -9.06 -14.30 36.18
CA GLY A 393 -9.27 -13.12 37.04
C GLY A 393 -8.00 -12.59 37.69
N LYS A 394 -6.84 -12.81 37.06
CA LYS A 394 -5.51 -12.43 37.61
C LYS A 394 -4.92 -11.18 36.92
N LEU A 395 -5.69 -10.45 36.14
CA LEU A 395 -5.26 -9.14 35.64
C LEU A 395 -5.15 -8.16 36.80
N LYS A 396 -4.03 -7.47 36.86
CA LYS A 396 -3.74 -6.45 37.92
C LYS A 396 -3.20 -5.20 37.25
N LEU A 397 -3.99 -4.13 37.24
CA LEU A 397 -3.55 -2.84 36.71
C LEU A 397 -2.55 -2.15 37.62
N ASN A 398 -1.32 -2.01 37.18
CA ASN A 398 -0.32 -1.18 37.80
C ASN A 398 -0.24 0.18 37.11
N LYS A 399 -0.94 1.18 37.66
CA LYS A 399 -1.06 2.53 37.06
C LYS A 399 0.32 3.16 36.79
N ARG A 400 1.30 3.03 37.71
CA ARG A 400 2.66 3.58 37.52
C ARG A 400 3.35 2.96 36.30
N LYS A 401 3.30 1.63 36.14
CA LYS A 401 3.89 0.95 34.98
C LYS A 401 3.15 1.29 33.69
N LEU A 402 1.83 1.44 33.74
CA LEU A 402 1.02 1.86 32.59
C LEU A 402 1.43 3.26 32.12
N PHE A 403 1.54 4.23 33.04
CA PHE A 403 2.00 5.57 32.71
C PHE A 403 3.43 5.59 32.13
N VAL A 404 4.32 4.77 32.68
CA VAL A 404 5.69 4.62 32.15
C VAL A 404 5.67 4.01 30.76
N ALA A 405 4.87 2.96 30.52
CA ALA A 405 4.77 2.32 29.23
C ALA A 405 4.24 3.28 28.15
N LEU A 406 3.12 3.96 28.42
CA LEU A 406 2.50 4.88 27.48
C LEU A 406 3.32 6.18 27.33
N GLY A 407 3.80 6.76 28.42
CA GLY A 407 4.57 8.00 28.40
C GLY A 407 5.93 7.84 27.72
N SER A 408 6.68 6.76 28.03
CA SER A 408 7.95 6.50 27.35
C SER A 408 7.74 6.09 25.89
N GLY A 409 6.70 5.29 25.59
CA GLY A 409 6.35 4.93 24.22
C GLY A 409 6.01 6.16 23.38
N LEU A 410 5.18 7.06 23.92
CA LEU A 410 4.82 8.32 23.25
C LEU A 410 6.04 9.23 23.08
N ALA A 411 6.88 9.37 24.11
CA ALA A 411 8.09 10.19 24.03
C ALA A 411 9.07 9.68 22.95
N ILE A 412 9.28 8.36 22.88
CA ILE A 412 10.10 7.74 21.83
C ILE A 412 9.46 7.95 20.45
N ALA A 413 8.14 7.74 20.32
CA ALA A 413 7.43 7.93 19.07
C ALA A 413 7.50 9.39 18.59
N LEU A 414 7.28 10.37 19.49
CA LEU A 414 7.40 11.79 19.19
C LEU A 414 8.84 12.18 18.81
N GLY A 415 9.83 11.70 19.55
CA GLY A 415 11.24 11.94 19.24
C GLY A 415 11.63 11.37 17.88
N PHE A 416 11.16 10.16 17.56
CA PHE A 416 11.41 9.52 16.28
C PHE A 416 10.73 10.26 15.12
N THR A 417 9.43 10.60 15.26
CA THR A 417 8.70 11.38 14.24
C THR A 417 9.33 12.77 14.05
N TRP A 418 9.78 13.42 15.13
CA TRP A 418 10.47 14.70 15.06
C TRP A 418 11.81 14.59 14.30
N VAL A 419 12.63 13.59 14.61
CA VAL A 419 13.89 13.33 13.89
C VAL A 419 13.62 13.08 12.40
N LEU A 420 12.63 12.26 12.07
CA LEU A 420 12.27 11.97 10.68
C LEU A 420 11.72 13.21 9.97
N SER A 421 10.88 14.03 10.62
CA SER A 421 10.32 15.23 10.00
C SER A 421 11.40 16.26 9.61
N ILE A 422 12.52 16.27 10.32
CA ILE A 422 13.69 17.11 9.97
C ILE A 422 14.56 16.43 8.89
N SER A 423 14.74 15.11 9.00
CA SER A 423 15.64 14.37 8.12
C SER A 423 15.04 14.08 6.74
N VAL A 424 13.72 13.86 6.68
CA VAL A 424 13.01 13.53 5.43
C VAL A 424 13.13 14.64 4.38
N PRO A 425 12.89 15.92 4.66
CA PRO A 425 13.08 16.98 3.66
C PRO A 425 14.53 17.16 3.22
N ALA A 426 15.50 16.74 4.05
CA ALA A 426 16.92 16.83 3.73
C ALA A 426 17.38 15.65 2.85
N LEU A 427 16.85 14.44 3.09
CA LEU A 427 17.17 13.21 2.37
C LEU A 427 16.31 13.04 1.11
N PHE A 428 15.03 13.34 1.23
CA PHE A 428 14.05 13.30 0.15
C PHE A 428 13.72 14.73 -0.28
N LYS A 429 14.70 15.45 -0.79
CA LYS A 429 14.41 16.62 -1.62
C LYS A 429 13.63 16.06 -2.79
N ALA A 430 12.29 16.17 -2.75
CA ALA A 430 11.49 16.03 -3.96
C ALA A 430 12.22 16.89 -5.00
N PRO A 431 12.58 16.35 -6.18
CA PRO A 431 13.20 17.16 -7.21
C PRO A 431 12.26 18.36 -7.33
N LYS A 432 12.75 19.55 -6.98
CA LYS A 432 11.99 20.77 -7.24
C LYS A 432 11.86 20.78 -8.74
N LEU A 433 10.71 20.32 -9.21
CA LEU A 433 10.41 20.33 -10.62
C LEU A 433 10.34 21.82 -10.99
N PRO A 434 11.30 22.35 -11.75
CA PRO A 434 11.42 23.81 -11.94
C PRO A 434 10.15 24.44 -12.50
N TYR A 435 9.32 23.61 -13.17
CA TYR A 435 8.07 24.06 -13.75
C TYR A 435 6.95 24.28 -12.71
N LEU A 436 6.97 23.59 -11.57
CA LEU A 436 5.95 23.78 -10.51
C LEU A 436 6.06 25.14 -9.83
N ASN A 437 7.27 25.65 -9.69
CA ASN A 437 7.55 26.96 -9.11
C ASN A 437 7.65 28.07 -10.18
N PHE A 438 7.33 27.75 -11.44
CA PHE A 438 7.38 28.75 -12.49
C PHE A 438 6.27 29.78 -12.31
N ALA A 439 6.64 31.04 -12.29
CA ALA A 439 5.72 32.17 -12.32
C ALA A 439 5.98 33.00 -13.57
N MET A 440 4.91 33.41 -14.22
CA MET A 440 5.06 34.32 -15.36
C MET A 440 5.52 35.70 -14.92
N GLY A 441 6.43 36.32 -15.70
CA GLY A 441 6.95 37.65 -15.38
C GLY A 441 5.82 38.68 -15.26
N GLU A 442 5.83 39.46 -14.19
CA GLU A 442 4.83 40.48 -13.91
C GLU A 442 4.62 41.47 -15.08
N GLY A 443 5.66 41.74 -15.86
CA GLY A 443 5.62 42.61 -17.04
C GLY A 443 4.69 42.10 -18.17
N LEU A 444 4.44 40.79 -18.26
CA LEU A 444 3.52 40.22 -19.22
C LEU A 444 2.07 40.43 -18.83
N LYS A 445 1.76 40.31 -17.54
CA LYS A 445 0.41 40.50 -17.00
C LYS A 445 0.02 41.96 -16.84
N LYS A 446 1.00 42.84 -16.72
CA LYS A 446 0.76 44.25 -16.49
C LYS A 446 -0.08 44.88 -17.61
N ASN A 447 -1.21 45.46 -17.25
CA ASN A 447 -2.20 46.11 -18.14
C ASN A 447 -3.05 45.14 -18.98
N VAL A 448 -3.07 43.83 -18.66
CA VAL A 448 -3.99 42.88 -19.28
C VAL A 448 -5.03 42.42 -18.24
N VAL A 449 -6.29 42.70 -18.49
CA VAL A 449 -7.38 42.13 -17.67
C VAL A 449 -7.59 40.71 -18.10
N SER A 450 -7.37 39.75 -17.20
CA SER A 450 -7.51 38.33 -17.51
C SER A 450 -8.43 37.60 -16.54
N ALA A 451 -9.11 36.57 -17.03
CA ALA A 451 -9.89 35.61 -16.24
C ALA A 451 -9.57 34.19 -16.68
N VAL A 452 -9.45 33.28 -15.73
CA VAL A 452 -9.28 31.85 -15.97
C VAL A 452 -10.51 31.14 -15.42
N TYR A 453 -11.27 30.49 -16.29
CA TYR A 453 -12.43 29.68 -15.91
C TYR A 453 -11.98 28.26 -15.68
N LEU A 454 -12.48 27.62 -14.63
CA LEU A 454 -12.21 26.22 -14.31
C LEU A 454 -13.33 25.32 -14.84
N THR A 455 -13.04 24.05 -15.00
CA THR A 455 -14.03 23.05 -15.41
C THR A 455 -15.23 23.05 -14.45
N GLY A 456 -16.46 23.11 -14.99
CA GLY A 456 -17.69 23.19 -14.20
C GLY A 456 -18.14 24.62 -13.80
N GLN A 457 -17.36 25.65 -14.10
CA GLN A 457 -17.81 27.05 -13.91
C GLN A 457 -18.68 27.53 -15.10
N THR A 458 -19.57 28.47 -14.84
CA THR A 458 -20.37 29.11 -15.88
C THR A 458 -19.45 29.93 -16.79
N ILE A 459 -19.35 29.49 -18.04
CA ILE A 459 -18.53 30.16 -19.06
C ILE A 459 -19.35 31.32 -19.66
N PRO A 460 -18.76 32.48 -19.91
CA PRO A 460 -19.46 33.57 -20.61
C PRO A 460 -19.91 33.10 -22.00
N PRO A 461 -21.13 33.45 -22.42
CA PRO A 461 -21.63 33.09 -23.75
C PRO A 461 -20.69 33.59 -24.83
N SER A 462 -20.60 32.86 -25.93
CA SER A 462 -19.93 33.35 -27.13
C SER A 462 -20.77 34.44 -27.77
N ASP A 463 -20.19 35.63 -27.88
CA ASP A 463 -20.84 36.79 -28.56
C ASP A 463 -20.55 36.80 -30.07
N TYR A 464 -20.34 35.61 -30.67
CA TYR A 464 -20.07 35.53 -32.08
C TYR A 464 -21.31 35.94 -32.88
N ASP A 465 -21.17 36.99 -33.72
CA ASP A 465 -22.23 37.48 -34.59
C ASP A 465 -21.99 37.04 -36.02
N SER A 466 -23.06 36.63 -36.74
CA SER A 466 -23.01 36.27 -38.17
C SER A 466 -22.55 37.43 -39.07
N THR A 467 -22.48 38.63 -38.55
CA THR A 467 -21.94 39.82 -39.24
C THR A 467 -20.43 39.97 -39.14
N ASP A 468 -19.77 39.19 -38.26
CA ASP A 468 -18.31 39.24 -38.16
C ASP A 468 -17.68 38.61 -39.40
N THR A 469 -16.94 39.36 -40.17
CA THR A 469 -16.31 38.92 -41.42
C THR A 469 -14.99 38.20 -41.19
N SER A 470 -14.38 38.39 -40.01
CA SER A 470 -13.16 37.72 -39.59
C SER A 470 -13.07 37.59 -38.07
N LEU A 471 -12.26 36.65 -37.60
CA LEU A 471 -11.94 36.50 -36.18
C LEU A 471 -11.38 37.83 -35.59
N ASN A 472 -10.61 38.56 -36.37
CA ASN A 472 -10.05 39.86 -35.89
C ASN A 472 -11.14 40.93 -35.72
N ASP A 473 -12.16 40.94 -36.56
CA ASP A 473 -13.30 41.87 -36.42
C ASP A 473 -14.13 41.52 -35.19
N HIS A 474 -14.35 40.24 -34.94
CA HIS A 474 -14.99 39.72 -33.72
C HIS A 474 -14.27 40.19 -32.46
N ILE A 475 -12.96 39.92 -32.37
CA ILE A 475 -12.12 40.31 -31.19
C ILE A 475 -12.12 41.83 -31.00
N ARG A 476 -12.07 42.62 -32.05
CA ARG A 476 -12.11 44.06 -31.95
C ARG A 476 -13.48 44.58 -31.48
N ARG A 477 -14.57 43.97 -31.96
CA ARG A 477 -15.95 44.34 -31.57
C ARG A 477 -16.21 43.99 -30.10
N THR A 478 -15.80 42.82 -29.66
CA THR A 478 -16.01 42.32 -28.29
C THR A 478 -14.99 42.87 -27.29
N ALA A 479 -13.87 43.44 -27.79
CA ALA A 479 -12.70 43.80 -26.99
C ALA A 479 -12.23 42.70 -26.03
N SER A 480 -12.41 41.43 -26.45
CA SER A 480 -12.10 40.24 -25.68
C SER A 480 -11.52 39.15 -26.56
N LEU A 481 -10.53 38.44 -26.05
CA LEU A 481 -9.92 37.24 -26.65
C LEU A 481 -10.24 36.04 -25.74
N GLN A 482 -11.05 35.10 -26.25
CA GLN A 482 -11.40 33.88 -25.58
C GLN A 482 -10.47 32.75 -26.04
N VAL A 483 -9.72 32.18 -25.13
CA VAL A 483 -8.68 31.18 -25.40
C VAL A 483 -9.01 29.84 -24.76
N GLY A 484 -9.27 28.84 -25.59
CA GLY A 484 -9.42 27.47 -25.15
C GLY A 484 -8.10 26.91 -24.61
N TYR A 485 -8.11 26.34 -23.42
CA TYR A 485 -6.94 25.72 -22.83
C TYR A 485 -7.22 24.32 -22.28
N ASN A 486 -6.21 23.45 -22.34
CA ASN A 486 -6.19 22.18 -21.63
C ASN A 486 -4.97 22.19 -20.72
N ALA A 487 -5.18 22.21 -19.40
CA ALA A 487 -4.11 22.23 -18.44
C ALA A 487 -3.51 20.82 -18.31
N GLY A 488 -2.18 20.75 -18.16
CA GLY A 488 -1.44 19.48 -17.99
C GLY A 488 -0.40 19.22 -19.07
N ILE A 489 -0.27 20.09 -20.07
CA ILE A 489 0.75 19.95 -21.14
C ILE A 489 1.95 20.86 -20.83
N ILE A 490 2.88 20.33 -20.05
CA ILE A 490 4.13 21.02 -19.72
C ILE A 490 5.09 20.94 -20.91
N PRO A 491 5.77 22.06 -21.26
CA PRO A 491 5.79 23.37 -20.62
C PRO A 491 4.82 24.39 -21.21
N PHE A 492 3.82 23.97 -22.01
CA PHE A 492 2.99 24.87 -22.81
C PHE A 492 1.86 25.51 -22.01
N CYS A 493 1.07 24.70 -21.28
CA CYS A 493 -0.10 25.17 -20.55
C CYS A 493 -0.36 24.26 -19.33
N TYR A 494 -0.22 24.78 -18.10
CA TYR A 494 -0.40 24.00 -16.87
C TYR A 494 -0.61 24.93 -15.66
N PHE A 495 -1.12 24.39 -14.56
CA PHE A 495 -1.20 25.08 -13.28
C PHE A 495 0.10 24.88 -12.49
N ASN A 496 0.65 25.99 -11.97
CA ASN A 496 1.80 25.93 -11.06
C ASN A 496 1.38 25.60 -9.62
N GLU A 497 2.35 25.53 -8.69
CA GLU A 497 2.12 25.21 -7.28
C GLU A 497 1.19 26.23 -6.56
N THR A 498 1.09 27.44 -7.05
CA THR A 498 0.19 28.47 -6.52
C THR A 498 -1.21 28.43 -7.14
N GLY A 499 -1.49 27.46 -8.02
CA GLY A 499 -2.77 27.35 -8.74
C GLY A 499 -2.95 28.38 -9.85
N GLU A 500 -1.86 29.01 -10.32
CA GLU A 500 -1.88 29.95 -11.42
C GLU A 500 -1.67 29.22 -12.75
N LEU A 501 -2.50 29.52 -13.77
CA LEU A 501 -2.32 29.02 -15.13
C LEU A 501 -1.09 29.67 -15.76
N VAL A 502 -0.09 28.85 -16.09
CA VAL A 502 1.22 29.28 -16.61
C VAL A 502 1.67 28.40 -17.78
N GLY A 503 2.70 28.83 -18.45
CA GLY A 503 3.33 28.08 -19.54
C GLY A 503 3.68 28.97 -20.74
N PHE A 504 4.38 28.38 -21.70
CA PHE A 504 4.83 29.10 -22.89
C PHE A 504 3.67 29.67 -23.70
N ASP A 505 2.66 28.84 -23.98
CA ASP A 505 1.50 29.28 -24.77
C ASP A 505 0.66 30.31 -24.00
N VAL A 506 0.53 30.14 -22.67
CA VAL A 506 -0.18 31.09 -21.81
C VAL A 506 0.52 32.46 -21.85
N ALA A 507 1.86 32.50 -21.76
CA ALA A 507 2.63 33.74 -21.85
C ALA A 507 2.48 34.39 -23.22
N PHE A 508 2.40 33.60 -24.29
CA PHE A 508 2.17 34.08 -25.64
C PHE A 508 0.80 34.73 -25.76
N MET A 509 -0.25 34.17 -25.16
CA MET A 509 -1.60 34.76 -25.16
C MET A 509 -1.66 36.07 -24.39
N TYR A 510 -0.96 36.21 -23.26
CA TYR A 510 -0.85 37.49 -22.57
C TYR A 510 -0.18 38.55 -23.44
N LYS A 511 0.85 38.17 -24.17
CA LYS A 511 1.52 39.11 -25.10
C LYS A 511 0.59 39.50 -26.23
N LEU A 512 -0.12 38.54 -26.85
CA LEU A 512 -1.08 38.79 -27.93
C LEU A 512 -2.22 39.72 -27.47
N ALA A 513 -2.85 39.43 -26.32
CA ALA A 513 -3.93 40.25 -25.77
C ALA A 513 -3.46 41.66 -25.45
N LYS A 514 -2.24 41.82 -24.96
CA LYS A 514 -1.62 43.14 -24.72
C LYS A 514 -1.40 43.92 -26.02
N ASP A 515 -0.90 43.27 -27.07
CA ASP A 515 -0.64 43.90 -28.36
C ASP A 515 -1.94 44.28 -29.09
N MET A 516 -3.00 43.51 -28.87
CA MET A 516 -4.35 43.81 -29.39
C MET A 516 -5.15 44.76 -28.49
N ASN A 517 -4.69 45.02 -27.28
CA ASN A 517 -5.37 45.83 -26.25
C ASN A 517 -6.78 45.32 -25.91
N VAL A 518 -6.90 44.02 -25.66
CA VAL A 518 -8.16 43.31 -25.37
C VAL A 518 -8.10 42.57 -24.03
N LYS A 519 -9.27 42.25 -23.47
CA LYS A 519 -9.37 41.35 -22.30
C LYS A 519 -9.02 39.93 -22.70
N LEU A 520 -8.41 39.14 -21.80
CA LEU A 520 -8.02 37.76 -22.01
C LEU A 520 -8.85 36.83 -21.14
N GLN A 521 -9.49 35.83 -21.73
CA GLN A 521 -10.32 34.88 -21.03
C GLN A 521 -9.87 33.44 -21.40
N PHE A 522 -9.45 32.67 -20.41
CA PHE A 522 -9.08 31.29 -20.62
C PHE A 522 -10.24 30.35 -20.28
N ILE A 523 -10.66 29.52 -21.25
CA ILE A 523 -11.83 28.64 -21.19
C ILE A 523 -11.34 27.19 -21.28
N PRO A 524 -11.65 26.31 -20.30
CA PRO A 524 -11.18 24.94 -20.33
C PRO A 524 -11.89 24.12 -21.42
N PHE A 525 -11.13 23.25 -22.12
CA PHE A 525 -11.67 22.24 -23.03
C PHE A 525 -11.10 20.85 -22.71
N ILE A 526 -11.79 19.81 -23.15
CA ILE A 526 -11.30 18.43 -23.14
C ILE A 526 -10.92 17.99 -24.56
N TRP A 527 -9.88 17.17 -24.70
CA TRP A 527 -9.32 16.81 -25.99
C TRP A 527 -10.31 16.24 -27.03
N PRO A 528 -11.26 15.36 -26.68
CA PRO A 528 -12.22 14.86 -27.67
C PRO A 528 -13.14 15.93 -28.25
N GLU A 529 -13.35 17.02 -27.52
CA GLU A 529 -14.30 18.09 -27.92
C GLU A 529 -13.63 19.32 -28.54
N LEU A 530 -12.31 19.36 -28.67
CA LEU A 530 -11.56 20.53 -29.14
C LEU A 530 -12.10 21.07 -30.50
N GLU A 531 -12.25 20.16 -31.46
CA GLU A 531 -12.69 20.52 -32.80
C GLU A 531 -14.15 21.02 -32.79
N ASN A 532 -15.03 20.35 -32.05
CA ASN A 532 -16.43 20.73 -31.91
C ASN A 532 -16.59 22.07 -31.17
N ASP A 533 -15.81 22.28 -30.10
CA ASP A 533 -15.85 23.50 -29.31
C ASP A 533 -15.36 24.73 -30.09
N LEU A 534 -14.33 24.59 -30.95
CA LEU A 534 -13.87 25.63 -31.85
C LEU A 534 -14.91 25.93 -32.97
N ILE A 535 -15.51 24.90 -33.56
CA ILE A 535 -16.55 25.05 -34.60
C ILE A 535 -17.80 25.72 -34.00
N ALA A 536 -18.12 25.39 -32.74
CA ALA A 536 -19.23 25.98 -31.99
C ALA A 536 -18.93 27.40 -31.45
N HIS A 537 -17.74 27.94 -31.72
CA HIS A 537 -17.28 29.26 -31.25
C HIS A 537 -17.35 29.42 -29.73
N LYS A 538 -17.09 28.36 -28.96
CA LYS A 538 -17.00 28.47 -27.48
C LYS A 538 -15.79 29.30 -27.05
N PHE A 539 -14.78 29.35 -27.88
CA PHE A 539 -13.59 30.19 -27.75
C PHE A 539 -13.01 30.52 -29.14
N ASP A 540 -12.22 31.59 -29.22
CA ASP A 540 -11.69 32.11 -30.47
C ASP A 540 -10.53 31.32 -31.04
N LEU A 541 -9.68 30.83 -30.16
CA LEU A 541 -8.53 30.00 -30.50
C LEU A 541 -8.19 29.06 -29.34
N ALA A 542 -7.41 28.03 -29.59
CA ALA A 542 -7.00 27.04 -28.60
C ALA A 542 -5.48 26.95 -28.49
N ILE A 543 -4.99 26.72 -27.27
CA ILE A 543 -3.57 26.57 -26.92
C ILE A 543 -3.34 25.30 -26.10
N GLY A 544 -2.08 24.94 -25.89
CA GLY A 544 -1.66 23.79 -25.05
C GLY A 544 -0.92 22.73 -25.84
N GLY A 545 0.06 23.14 -26.67
CA GLY A 545 0.90 22.20 -27.42
C GLY A 545 0.13 21.35 -28.44
N ILE A 546 -0.82 21.97 -29.14
CA ILE A 546 -1.72 21.28 -30.08
C ILE A 546 -0.96 20.83 -31.33
N TYR A 547 -0.95 19.52 -31.58
CA TYR A 547 -0.33 18.97 -32.78
C TYR A 547 -1.10 19.33 -34.04
N VAL A 548 -0.39 19.82 -35.06
CA VAL A 548 -0.92 20.07 -36.38
C VAL A 548 -1.04 18.73 -37.11
N THR A 549 -2.26 18.32 -37.45
CA THR A 549 -2.53 17.08 -38.17
C THR A 549 -3.37 17.32 -39.39
N SER A 550 -3.26 16.43 -40.40
CA SER A 550 -4.08 16.52 -41.63
C SER A 550 -5.58 16.49 -41.36
N ASN A 551 -6.03 15.80 -40.31
CA ASN A 551 -7.44 15.76 -39.93
C ASN A 551 -7.92 17.11 -39.39
N ARG A 552 -7.14 17.72 -38.50
CA ARG A 552 -7.45 19.04 -37.94
C ARG A 552 -7.44 20.13 -39.00
N LEU A 553 -6.46 20.10 -39.91
CA LEU A 553 -6.37 21.06 -41.02
C LEU A 553 -7.53 21.01 -42.01
N ARG A 554 -8.34 19.94 -41.99
CA ARG A 554 -9.57 19.87 -42.79
C ARG A 554 -10.73 20.67 -42.19
N LEU A 555 -10.71 20.84 -40.87
CA LEU A 555 -11.79 21.44 -40.08
C LEU A 555 -11.42 22.80 -39.50
N LEU A 556 -10.15 22.99 -39.19
CA LEU A 556 -9.63 24.12 -38.45
C LEU A 556 -8.44 24.76 -39.15
N THR A 557 -8.21 26.03 -38.88
CA THR A 557 -6.99 26.74 -39.30
C THR A 557 -5.95 26.69 -38.20
N ALA A 558 -4.73 26.30 -38.54
CA ALA A 558 -3.60 26.31 -37.60
C ALA A 558 -2.69 27.51 -37.85
N SER A 559 -2.04 28.01 -36.83
CA SER A 559 -0.90 28.93 -36.94
C SER A 559 0.29 28.23 -37.59
N LYS A 560 1.33 29.00 -37.96
CA LYS A 560 2.62 28.38 -38.25
C LYS A 560 3.13 27.61 -37.03
N PRO A 561 3.71 26.41 -37.22
CA PRO A 561 4.35 25.70 -36.12
C PRO A 561 5.44 26.56 -35.48
N TYR A 562 5.40 26.73 -34.19
CA TYR A 562 6.39 27.48 -33.42
C TYR A 562 7.29 26.59 -32.57
N PHE A 563 6.99 25.29 -32.53
CA PHE A 563 7.75 24.29 -31.80
C PHE A 563 7.68 22.95 -32.49
N GLU A 564 8.82 22.25 -32.56
CA GLU A 564 8.92 20.85 -33.00
C GLU A 564 9.32 19.99 -31.83
N SER A 565 8.48 19.02 -31.46
CA SER A 565 8.73 18.11 -30.36
C SER A 565 9.04 16.72 -30.88
N PRO A 566 10.23 16.17 -30.62
CA PRO A 566 10.48 14.77 -30.90
C PRO A 566 9.65 13.90 -29.95
N LEU A 567 9.17 12.77 -30.46
CA LEU A 567 8.55 11.76 -29.62
C LEU A 567 9.64 10.94 -28.93
N ALA A 568 9.45 10.72 -27.65
CA ALA A 568 10.33 9.88 -26.85
C ALA A 568 9.56 8.72 -26.24
N ILE A 569 10.24 7.60 -26.02
CA ILE A 569 9.71 6.44 -25.32
C ILE A 569 10.20 6.54 -23.88
N LEU A 570 9.24 6.59 -22.93
CA LEU A 570 9.54 6.48 -21.52
C LEU A 570 9.52 5.00 -21.13
N ALA A 571 10.59 4.52 -20.54
CA ALA A 571 10.69 3.13 -20.09
C ALA A 571 11.26 3.07 -18.67
N ARG A 572 10.93 2.00 -17.94
CA ARG A 572 11.58 1.73 -16.64
C ARG A 572 13.08 1.55 -16.83
N GLY A 573 13.89 1.98 -15.84
CA GLY A 573 15.34 1.99 -15.93
C GLY A 573 15.97 0.64 -16.33
N ASN A 574 15.37 -0.46 -15.87
CA ASN A 574 15.79 -1.82 -16.21
C ASN A 574 15.49 -2.24 -17.67
N ILE A 575 14.58 -1.56 -18.34
CA ILE A 575 14.23 -1.82 -19.74
C ILE A 575 14.88 -0.79 -20.67
N ALA A 576 15.13 0.42 -20.17
CA ALA A 576 15.63 1.53 -20.96
C ALA A 576 16.94 1.19 -21.71
N GLU A 577 17.85 0.42 -21.12
CA GLU A 577 19.09 -0.03 -21.74
C GLU A 577 18.86 -0.93 -22.97
N ARG A 578 17.73 -1.65 -23.00
CA ARG A 578 17.36 -2.50 -24.14
C ARG A 578 16.64 -1.73 -25.25
N LEU A 579 16.23 -0.49 -24.98
CA LEU A 579 15.47 0.38 -25.89
C LEU A 579 16.33 1.55 -26.41
N THR A 580 17.66 1.44 -26.36
CA THR A 580 18.59 2.51 -26.73
C THR A 580 18.57 2.86 -28.22
N THR A 581 18.14 1.93 -29.09
CA THR A 581 17.95 2.17 -30.52
C THR A 581 16.53 1.84 -30.93
N ARG A 582 16.08 2.44 -32.05
CA ARG A 582 14.76 2.16 -32.61
C ARG A 582 14.59 0.68 -32.98
N GLU A 583 15.60 0.08 -33.55
CA GLU A 583 15.63 -1.32 -33.96
C GLU A 583 15.47 -2.24 -32.74
N ASN A 584 16.19 -1.95 -31.67
CA ASN A 584 16.10 -2.70 -30.43
C ASN A 584 14.72 -2.56 -29.79
N ALA A 585 14.11 -1.37 -29.83
CA ALA A 585 12.78 -1.13 -29.28
C ALA A 585 11.70 -1.92 -30.06
N ILE A 586 11.77 -1.94 -31.41
CA ILE A 586 10.85 -2.68 -32.27
C ILE A 586 11.01 -4.20 -32.07
N ALA A 587 12.22 -4.69 -31.81
CA ALA A 587 12.47 -6.11 -31.59
C ALA A 587 11.85 -6.66 -30.28
N GLN A 588 11.44 -5.80 -29.33
CA GLN A 588 10.87 -6.20 -28.05
C GLN A 588 9.35 -6.41 -28.15
N THR A 589 8.88 -7.36 -28.93
CA THR A 589 7.45 -7.60 -29.21
C THR A 589 6.60 -8.00 -27.99
N THR A 590 7.24 -8.40 -26.89
CA THR A 590 6.56 -8.77 -25.63
C THR A 590 6.19 -7.58 -24.74
N LEU A 591 6.72 -6.39 -25.03
CA LEU A 591 6.44 -5.20 -24.23
C LEU A 591 5.09 -4.60 -24.61
N SER A 592 4.28 -4.26 -23.60
CA SER A 592 3.07 -3.46 -23.80
C SER A 592 3.44 -1.98 -23.93
N ILE A 593 2.91 -1.33 -24.96
CA ILE A 593 3.16 0.09 -25.24
C ILE A 593 1.97 0.92 -24.71
N GLY A 594 2.22 1.70 -23.68
CA GLY A 594 1.28 2.70 -23.18
C GLY A 594 1.23 3.92 -24.09
N MET A 595 0.05 4.42 -24.42
CA MET A 595 -0.12 5.65 -25.21
C MET A 595 -1.37 6.39 -24.78
N PHE A 596 -1.34 7.72 -24.87
CA PHE A 596 -2.52 8.53 -24.64
C PHE A 596 -3.58 8.32 -25.72
N ASP A 597 -4.85 8.56 -25.36
CA ASP A 597 -5.97 8.53 -26.32
C ASP A 597 -5.88 9.73 -27.27
N SER A 598 -4.94 9.60 -28.21
CA SER A 598 -4.67 10.58 -29.26
C SER A 598 -4.59 9.84 -30.61
N PRO A 599 -5.41 10.19 -31.58
CA PRO A 599 -5.38 9.56 -32.92
C PRO A 599 -3.97 9.61 -33.56
N VAL A 600 -3.19 10.63 -33.26
CA VAL A 600 -1.80 10.78 -33.76
C VAL A 600 -0.90 9.74 -33.14
N LEU A 601 -0.94 9.62 -31.80
CA LEU A 601 -0.10 8.64 -31.07
C LEU A 601 -0.52 7.22 -31.38
N GLN A 602 -1.83 6.94 -31.51
CA GLN A 602 -2.33 5.62 -31.89
C GLN A 602 -1.81 5.21 -33.27
N LYS A 603 -1.91 6.09 -34.29
CA LYS A 603 -1.43 5.82 -35.63
C LYS A 603 0.10 5.63 -35.64
N LEU A 604 0.82 6.49 -34.94
CA LEU A 604 2.29 6.42 -34.88
C LEU A 604 2.74 5.14 -34.17
N THR A 605 2.15 4.81 -33.02
CA THR A 605 2.47 3.60 -32.26
C THR A 605 2.12 2.35 -33.06
N ALA A 606 1.01 2.34 -33.78
CA ALA A 606 0.66 1.23 -34.68
C ALA A 606 1.66 1.04 -35.82
N THR A 607 2.24 2.14 -36.33
CA THR A 607 3.26 2.10 -37.38
C THR A 607 4.63 1.68 -36.85
N MET A 608 5.01 2.19 -35.65
CA MET A 608 6.34 1.92 -35.08
C MET A 608 6.42 0.56 -34.38
N PHE A 609 5.33 0.11 -33.78
CA PHE A 609 5.26 -1.10 -32.98
C PHE A 609 4.04 -1.95 -33.39
N PRO A 610 4.03 -2.51 -34.62
CA PRO A 610 2.87 -3.21 -35.12
C PRO A 610 2.45 -4.42 -34.30
N ASP A 611 3.42 -5.18 -33.78
CA ASP A 611 3.22 -6.47 -33.11
C ASP A 611 3.11 -6.36 -31.58
N ASN A 612 3.35 -5.18 -31.01
CA ASN A 612 3.31 -4.99 -29.56
C ASN A 612 1.86 -4.80 -29.06
N PRO A 613 1.49 -5.34 -27.88
CA PRO A 613 0.25 -4.99 -27.20
C PRO A 613 0.19 -3.48 -26.91
N LYS A 614 -0.96 -2.86 -27.17
CA LYS A 614 -1.17 -1.42 -26.98
C LYS A 614 -2.17 -1.18 -25.87
N VAL A 615 -1.83 -0.30 -24.95
CA VAL A 615 -2.65 0.06 -23.78
C VAL A 615 -2.89 1.58 -23.81
N LEU A 616 -4.16 1.98 -23.76
CA LEU A 616 -4.50 3.39 -23.62
C LEU A 616 -4.28 3.80 -22.16
N VAL A 617 -3.61 4.93 -21.97
CA VAL A 617 -3.38 5.54 -20.66
C VAL A 617 -4.05 6.92 -20.66
N ASN A 618 -4.71 7.28 -19.57
CA ASN A 618 -5.50 8.50 -19.49
C ASN A 618 -4.68 9.70 -18.99
N ASN A 619 -3.58 9.45 -18.32
CA ASN A 619 -2.70 10.50 -17.78
C ASN A 619 -1.22 10.05 -17.73
N TYR A 620 -0.32 10.99 -17.41
CA TYR A 620 1.12 10.75 -17.33
C TYR A 620 1.57 9.87 -16.16
N PHE A 621 0.65 9.47 -15.29
CA PHE A 621 0.94 8.69 -14.07
C PHE A 621 0.50 7.22 -14.19
N GLU A 622 -0.26 6.86 -15.22
CA GLU A 622 -0.59 5.50 -15.59
C GLU A 622 0.54 4.83 -16.38
#